data_04d08437fcad95d99cd8b9dab00c47f4
#
_entry.id   04d08437fcad95d99cd8b9dab00c47f4
#
_cell.length_a   1.000
_cell.length_b   1.000
_cell.length_c   1.000
_cell.angle_alpha   90.00
_cell.angle_beta   90.00
_cell.angle_gamma   90.00
#
_symmetry.space_group_name_H-M   'P 1'
#
loop_
_entity.id
_entity.type
_entity.pdbx_description
1 polymer ?
#
loop_
_entity_poly.entity_id
_entity_poly.type
_entity_poly.pdbx_seq_one_letter_code
_entity_poly.pdbx_strand_id
1 'polypeptide(L)'
;MSPKLVRRGDHLFIGWLDAPEAAGAPAQIRLGVCDVASGALLQIQTLGAGIDNHCGPALALDSNNRLHAMIGAHHGPFLYRWSDHPADPDSWSAPEPLGPHNTYPSLVVDFEGTLHLLYRESGDFWRLEYRRRRPGAAWETPVPLAISPVPGYNHFMQSLSVGPTGHLHAVFQFHFGPTGHGADCRGRAVIYLRSEDGGDTWTYDDGIRPVLPIEFESAQTLCR
;
A
#
# COMPACT_ATOMS: atom_id res chain seq x y z
N MET A 1 -2.16 1.95 6.85
CA MET A 1 -2.31 0.48 6.70
C MET A 1 -3.05 0.22 5.40
N SER A 2 -2.60 -0.75 4.63
CA SER A 2 -3.22 -1.10 3.34
C SER A 2 -4.63 -1.67 3.52
N PRO A 3 -5.54 -1.41 2.57
CA PRO A 3 -6.81 -2.12 2.51
C PRO A 3 -6.55 -3.63 2.41
N LYS A 4 -7.07 -4.38 3.36
CA LYS A 4 -6.97 -5.85 3.41
C LYS A 4 -8.33 -6.51 3.21
N LEU A 5 -9.34 -5.71 2.95
CA LEU A 5 -10.71 -6.15 2.74
C LEU A 5 -11.35 -5.33 1.63
N VAL A 6 -11.93 -6.01 0.65
CA VAL A 6 -12.77 -5.42 -0.39
C VAL A 6 -14.04 -6.23 -0.56
N ARG A 7 -15.14 -5.57 -0.99
CA ARG A 7 -16.45 -6.22 -1.19
C ARG A 7 -16.82 -6.23 -2.67
N ARG A 8 -17.34 -7.36 -3.14
CA ARG A 8 -17.95 -7.52 -4.45
C ARG A 8 -19.29 -8.25 -4.30
N GLY A 9 -20.39 -7.52 -4.44
CA GLY A 9 -21.71 -8.11 -4.24
C GLY A 9 -21.86 -8.74 -2.87
N ASP A 10 -22.15 -10.04 -2.83
CA ASP A 10 -22.33 -10.82 -1.61
C ASP A 10 -21.05 -11.46 -1.08
N HIS A 11 -19.89 -11.13 -1.63
CA HIS A 11 -18.61 -11.65 -1.21
C HIS A 11 -17.70 -10.57 -0.61
N LEU A 12 -17.02 -10.93 0.48
CA LEU A 12 -15.89 -10.20 1.04
C LEU A 12 -14.60 -10.93 0.69
N PHE A 13 -13.62 -10.21 0.18
CA PHE A 13 -12.26 -10.68 -0.07
C PHE A 13 -11.36 -10.11 1.01
N ILE A 14 -10.72 -10.99 1.78
CA ILE A 14 -9.92 -10.62 2.95
C ILE A 14 -8.50 -11.15 2.75
N GLY A 15 -7.51 -10.26 2.82
CA GLY A 15 -6.09 -10.62 2.74
C GLY A 15 -5.43 -10.64 4.12
N TRP A 16 -4.64 -11.68 4.42
CA TRP A 16 -3.88 -11.75 5.68
C TRP A 16 -2.56 -12.53 5.52
N LEU A 17 -1.79 -12.52 6.58
CA LEU A 17 -0.60 -13.35 6.75
C LEU A 17 -0.92 -14.47 7.74
N ASP A 18 -0.68 -15.72 7.33
CA ASP A 18 -0.63 -16.85 8.25
C ASP A 18 0.76 -16.94 8.87
N ALA A 19 0.80 -17.32 10.12
CA ALA A 19 2.05 -17.67 10.76
C ALA A 19 2.73 -18.84 10.03
N PRO A 20 4.07 -18.89 9.97
CA PRO A 20 4.76 -20.02 9.39
C PRO A 20 4.46 -21.32 10.18
N GLU A 21 4.30 -22.42 9.46
CA GLU A 21 3.99 -23.74 10.04
C GLU A 21 5.16 -24.29 10.89
N ALA A 22 6.37 -23.84 10.59
CA ALA A 22 7.58 -24.24 11.32
C ALA A 22 8.56 -23.06 11.44
N ALA A 23 9.43 -23.10 12.43
CA ALA A 23 10.47 -22.09 12.61
C ALA A 23 11.35 -22.01 11.36
N GLY A 24 11.52 -20.80 10.83
CA GLY A 24 12.28 -20.52 9.61
C GLY A 24 11.52 -20.73 8.30
N ALA A 25 10.29 -21.24 8.33
CA ALA A 25 9.44 -21.28 7.15
C ALA A 25 8.87 -19.87 6.85
N PRO A 26 8.60 -19.53 5.57
CA PRO A 26 7.96 -18.26 5.22
C PRO A 26 6.52 -18.21 5.70
N ALA A 27 6.07 -17.02 6.11
CA ALA A 27 4.65 -16.74 6.32
C ALA A 27 3.88 -16.87 5.00
N GLN A 28 2.68 -17.41 5.05
CA GLN A 28 1.82 -17.53 3.88
C GLN A 28 0.94 -16.28 3.74
N ILE A 29 0.93 -15.69 2.54
CA ILE A 29 0.03 -14.57 2.21
C ILE A 29 -1.24 -15.16 1.63
N ARG A 30 -2.35 -15.00 2.35
CA ARG A 30 -3.64 -15.62 2.04
C ARG A 30 -4.67 -14.61 1.57
N LEU A 31 -5.60 -15.12 0.78
CA LEU A 31 -6.85 -14.47 0.42
C LEU A 31 -8.00 -15.40 0.82
N GLY A 32 -8.91 -14.90 1.65
CA GLY A 32 -10.18 -15.57 1.96
C GLY A 32 -11.33 -14.95 1.19
N VAL A 33 -12.29 -15.79 0.79
CA VAL A 33 -13.58 -15.38 0.23
C VAL A 33 -14.65 -15.72 1.24
N CYS A 34 -15.38 -14.72 1.72
CA CYS A 34 -16.46 -14.90 2.71
C CYS A 34 -17.80 -14.46 2.11
N ASP A 35 -18.85 -15.19 2.42
CA ASP A 35 -20.22 -14.78 2.14
C ASP A 35 -20.67 -13.72 3.14
N VAL A 36 -21.21 -12.59 2.63
CA VAL A 36 -21.61 -11.44 3.46
C VAL A 36 -22.79 -11.76 4.38
N ALA A 37 -23.75 -12.55 3.89
CA ALA A 37 -24.98 -12.80 4.62
C ALA A 37 -24.80 -13.79 5.76
N SER A 38 -24.06 -14.87 5.52
CA SER A 38 -23.82 -15.92 6.50
C SER A 38 -22.54 -15.73 7.33
N GLY A 39 -21.60 -14.90 6.86
CA GLY A 39 -20.25 -14.82 7.42
C GLY A 39 -19.39 -16.06 7.17
N ALA A 40 -19.86 -17.01 6.36
CA ALA A 40 -19.13 -18.25 6.11
C ALA A 40 -17.88 -17.99 5.25
N LEU A 41 -16.77 -18.59 5.63
CA LEU A 41 -15.56 -18.64 4.81
C LEU A 41 -15.77 -19.71 3.72
N LEU A 42 -15.88 -19.26 2.47
CA LEU A 42 -16.15 -20.11 1.31
C LEU A 42 -14.88 -20.73 0.74
N GLN A 43 -13.78 -19.97 0.75
CA GLN A 43 -12.53 -20.38 0.11
C GLN A 43 -11.33 -19.69 0.75
N ILE A 44 -10.18 -20.35 0.73
CA ILE A 44 -8.86 -19.77 1.04
C ILE A 44 -7.91 -20.06 -0.11
N GLN A 45 -7.19 -19.04 -0.53
CA GLN A 45 -6.16 -19.12 -1.57
C GLN A 45 -4.81 -18.63 -1.02
N THR A 46 -3.71 -19.17 -1.54
CA THR A 46 -2.37 -18.64 -1.29
C THR A 46 -2.00 -17.69 -2.43
N LEU A 47 -1.76 -16.42 -2.11
CA LEU A 47 -1.29 -15.42 -3.08
C LEU A 47 0.22 -15.42 -3.23
N GLY A 48 0.95 -15.79 -2.18
CA GLY A 48 2.40 -15.77 -2.13
C GLY A 48 2.92 -16.09 -0.73
N ALA A 49 4.19 -15.77 -0.51
CA ALA A 49 4.86 -15.96 0.77
C ALA A 49 5.60 -14.69 1.18
N GLY A 50 5.74 -14.47 2.47
CA GLY A 50 6.46 -13.34 3.06
C GLY A 50 7.53 -13.81 4.04
N ILE A 51 8.58 -13.03 4.21
CA ILE A 51 9.68 -13.38 5.12
C ILE A 51 9.34 -13.10 6.58
N ASP A 52 8.39 -12.20 6.85
CA ASP A 52 7.97 -11.82 8.20
C ASP A 52 6.58 -11.13 8.22
N ASN A 53 6.20 -10.58 9.36
CA ASN A 53 4.92 -9.93 9.60
C ASN A 53 4.74 -8.57 8.88
N HIS A 54 5.72 -8.05 8.17
CA HIS A 54 5.64 -6.82 7.38
C HIS A 54 5.08 -7.06 5.97
N CYS A 55 5.02 -8.32 5.54
CA CYS A 55 4.69 -8.71 4.17
C CYS A 55 3.18 -8.80 3.87
N GLY A 56 2.33 -8.12 4.64
CA GLY A 56 0.87 -8.16 4.43
C GLY A 56 0.43 -7.64 3.05
N PRO A 57 -0.61 -8.25 2.44
CA PRO A 57 -1.11 -7.83 1.14
C PRO A 57 -1.90 -6.53 1.23
N ALA A 58 -2.03 -5.83 0.08
CA ALA A 58 -3.03 -4.81 -0.16
C ALA A 58 -3.96 -5.26 -1.28
N LEU A 59 -5.26 -5.00 -1.14
CA LEU A 59 -6.29 -5.39 -2.09
C LEU A 59 -7.02 -4.17 -2.61
N ALA A 60 -7.39 -4.19 -3.91
CA ALA A 60 -8.28 -3.23 -4.52
C ALA A 60 -9.21 -3.93 -5.50
N LEU A 61 -10.41 -3.38 -5.72
CA LEU A 61 -11.40 -3.91 -6.65
C LEU A 61 -11.77 -2.80 -7.61
N ASP A 62 -11.60 -3.05 -8.92
CA ASP A 62 -11.94 -2.07 -9.95
C ASP A 62 -13.43 -2.10 -10.33
N SER A 63 -13.87 -1.13 -11.12
CA SER A 63 -15.25 -1.01 -11.60
C SER A 63 -15.71 -2.17 -12.49
N ASN A 64 -14.78 -2.93 -13.07
CA ASN A 64 -15.03 -4.15 -13.82
C ASN A 64 -15.10 -5.39 -12.92
N ASN A 65 -15.06 -5.20 -11.60
CA ASN A 65 -15.02 -6.26 -10.59
C ASN A 65 -13.75 -7.14 -10.68
N ARG A 66 -12.67 -6.63 -11.22
CA ARG A 66 -11.37 -7.28 -11.20
C ARG A 66 -10.70 -7.03 -9.86
N LEU A 67 -10.25 -8.07 -9.21
CA LEU A 67 -9.50 -7.97 -7.97
C LEU A 67 -8.01 -7.78 -8.27
N HIS A 68 -7.42 -6.77 -7.65
CA HIS A 68 -6.00 -6.46 -7.69
C HIS A 68 -5.38 -6.75 -6.34
N ALA A 69 -4.23 -7.41 -6.32
CA ALA A 69 -3.47 -7.72 -5.13
C ALA A 69 -2.03 -7.22 -5.28
N MET A 70 -1.59 -6.39 -4.33
CA MET A 70 -0.19 -6.08 -4.13
C MET A 70 0.30 -6.93 -2.98
N ILE A 71 1.12 -7.92 -3.29
CA ILE A 71 1.71 -8.84 -2.32
C ILE A 71 2.89 -8.11 -1.70
N GLY A 72 2.81 -7.87 -0.39
CA GLY A 72 3.79 -7.09 0.34
C GLY A 72 5.15 -7.77 0.45
N ALA A 73 6.14 -6.97 0.73
CA ALA A 73 7.51 -7.38 0.98
C ALA A 73 8.06 -6.64 2.20
N HIS A 74 9.21 -7.06 2.69
CA HIS A 74 10.00 -6.35 3.69
C HIS A 74 11.39 -6.11 3.11
N HIS A 75 11.64 -4.87 2.66
CA HIS A 75 12.85 -4.44 1.95
C HIS A 75 13.13 -5.26 0.66
N GLY A 76 12.08 -5.65 -0.04
CA GLY A 76 12.17 -6.43 -1.27
C GLY A 76 11.19 -5.95 -2.34
N PRO A 77 11.15 -6.61 -3.52
CA PRO A 77 10.17 -6.29 -4.53
C PRO A 77 8.77 -6.70 -4.07
N PHE A 78 7.77 -5.84 -4.32
CA PHE A 78 6.38 -6.27 -4.30
C PHE A 78 6.10 -7.19 -5.47
N LEU A 79 5.06 -8.03 -5.34
CA LEU A 79 4.51 -8.80 -6.44
C LEU A 79 3.08 -8.35 -6.69
N TYR A 80 2.83 -7.77 -7.85
CA TYR A 80 1.50 -7.37 -8.26
C TYR A 80 0.85 -8.50 -9.05
N ARG A 81 -0.45 -8.78 -8.75
CA ARG A 81 -1.29 -9.73 -9.47
C ARG A 81 -2.71 -9.19 -9.59
N TRP A 82 -3.45 -9.67 -10.58
CA TRP A 82 -4.88 -9.42 -10.73
C TRP A 82 -5.61 -10.70 -11.09
N SER A 83 -6.91 -10.71 -10.82
CA SER A 83 -7.79 -11.84 -11.12
C SER A 83 -9.12 -11.34 -11.67
N ASP A 84 -9.52 -11.80 -12.86
CA ASP A 84 -10.84 -11.52 -13.43
C ASP A 84 -11.95 -12.32 -12.72
N HIS A 85 -11.57 -13.43 -12.08
CA HIS A 85 -12.43 -14.30 -11.28
C HIS A 85 -11.82 -14.48 -9.89
N PRO A 86 -11.99 -13.49 -8.98
CA PRO A 86 -11.25 -13.46 -7.72
C PRO A 86 -11.53 -14.64 -6.77
N ALA A 87 -12.65 -15.35 -6.94
CA ALA A 87 -12.94 -16.59 -6.23
C ALA A 87 -12.30 -17.84 -6.86
N ASP A 88 -11.70 -17.73 -8.06
CA ASP A 88 -11.04 -18.82 -8.73
C ASP A 88 -9.53 -18.75 -8.53
N PRO A 89 -8.90 -19.74 -7.88
CA PRO A 89 -7.46 -19.73 -7.63
C PRO A 89 -6.62 -19.79 -8.91
N ASP A 90 -7.19 -20.30 -10.00
CA ASP A 90 -6.49 -20.48 -11.28
C ASP A 90 -6.59 -19.24 -12.19
N SER A 91 -7.41 -18.26 -11.82
CA SER A 91 -7.64 -17.06 -12.63
C SER A 91 -6.61 -15.94 -12.42
N TRP A 92 -5.69 -16.09 -11.48
CA TRP A 92 -4.68 -15.07 -11.18
C TRP A 92 -3.62 -14.94 -12.28
N SER A 93 -3.30 -13.70 -12.64
CA SER A 93 -2.17 -13.39 -13.50
C SER A 93 -0.85 -13.94 -12.94
N ALA A 94 0.15 -14.08 -13.80
CA ALA A 94 1.53 -14.24 -13.32
C ALA A 94 1.93 -13.04 -12.44
N PRO A 95 2.73 -13.24 -11.39
CA PRO A 95 3.19 -12.16 -10.54
C PRO A 95 4.12 -11.21 -11.31
N GLU A 96 3.84 -9.91 -11.22
CA GLU A 96 4.66 -8.84 -11.80
C GLU A 96 5.48 -8.18 -10.68
N PRO A 97 6.83 -8.29 -10.68
CA PRO A 97 7.66 -7.70 -9.65
C PRO A 97 7.69 -6.16 -9.78
N LEU A 98 7.70 -5.46 -8.64
CA LEU A 98 7.67 -4.01 -8.58
C LEU A 98 8.63 -3.47 -7.52
N GLY A 99 9.65 -2.73 -7.97
CA GLY A 99 10.65 -2.06 -7.13
C GLY A 99 11.58 -3.03 -6.37
N PRO A 100 12.75 -2.56 -5.92
CA PRO A 100 13.72 -3.43 -5.26
C PRO A 100 13.59 -3.50 -3.73
N HIS A 101 13.15 -2.42 -3.05
CA HIS A 101 13.29 -2.26 -1.59
C HIS A 101 12.01 -1.74 -0.92
N ASN A 102 10.88 -2.35 -1.21
CA ASN A 102 9.57 -1.87 -0.80
C ASN A 102 9.07 -2.55 0.47
N THR A 103 8.22 -1.82 1.22
CA THR A 103 7.49 -2.33 2.38
C THR A 103 6.16 -1.60 2.54
N TYR A 104 5.14 -2.26 3.10
CA TYR A 104 3.84 -1.69 3.44
C TYR A 104 3.09 -1.08 2.25
N PRO A 105 2.61 -1.89 1.32
CA PRO A 105 1.81 -1.38 0.21
C PRO A 105 0.45 -0.86 0.70
N SER A 106 0.02 0.28 0.19
CA SER A 106 -1.36 0.77 0.28
C SER A 106 -1.88 0.97 -1.14
N LEU A 107 -2.78 0.09 -1.58
CA LEU A 107 -3.30 0.03 -2.95
C LEU A 107 -4.76 0.44 -2.96
N VAL A 108 -5.11 1.33 -3.87
CA VAL A 108 -6.50 1.70 -4.18
C VAL A 108 -6.70 1.82 -5.67
N VAL A 109 -7.94 1.84 -6.12
CA VAL A 109 -8.33 2.10 -7.51
C VAL A 109 -9.32 3.26 -7.50
N ASP A 110 -9.15 4.20 -8.44
CA ASP A 110 -10.07 5.32 -8.63
C ASP A 110 -11.26 4.96 -9.53
N PHE A 111 -12.15 5.92 -9.77
CA PHE A 111 -13.35 5.73 -10.59
C PHE A 111 -13.04 5.56 -12.08
N GLU A 112 -11.85 5.93 -12.53
CA GLU A 112 -11.36 5.77 -13.90
C GLU A 112 -10.65 4.43 -14.10
N GLY A 113 -10.48 3.65 -13.02
CA GLY A 113 -9.80 2.36 -13.03
C GLY A 113 -8.28 2.46 -12.92
N THR A 114 -7.76 3.64 -12.58
CA THR A 114 -6.33 3.83 -12.30
C THR A 114 -6.00 3.24 -10.92
N LEU A 115 -4.98 2.39 -10.89
CA LEU A 115 -4.41 1.89 -9.64
C LEU A 115 -3.42 2.90 -9.06
N HIS A 116 -3.56 3.18 -7.78
CA HIS A 116 -2.67 4.06 -7.02
C HIS A 116 -2.04 3.29 -5.88
N LEU A 117 -0.73 3.40 -5.76
CA LEU A 117 0.08 2.67 -4.78
C LEU A 117 0.94 3.67 -3.99
N LEU A 118 0.77 3.64 -2.67
CA LEU A 118 1.60 4.37 -1.72
C LEU A 118 2.37 3.37 -0.86
N TYR A 119 3.68 3.56 -0.71
CA TYR A 119 4.51 2.59 -0.01
C TYR A 119 5.80 3.20 0.52
N ARG A 120 6.43 2.52 1.46
CA ARG A 120 7.76 2.86 1.96
C ARG A 120 8.83 2.21 1.08
N GLU A 121 9.80 2.99 0.65
CA GLU A 121 11.04 2.54 0.01
C GLU A 121 12.21 2.72 0.99
N SER A 122 13.04 1.70 1.10
CA SER A 122 14.23 1.69 1.98
C SER A 122 15.50 1.82 1.16
N GLY A 123 16.02 3.05 1.13
CA GLY A 123 17.34 3.38 0.61
C GLY A 123 18.24 3.90 1.74
N ASP A 124 19.25 4.68 1.40
CA ASP A 124 20.08 5.37 2.40
C ASP A 124 19.22 6.35 3.22
N PHE A 125 18.41 7.16 2.53
CA PHE A 125 17.34 7.95 3.12
C PHE A 125 16.01 7.33 2.69
N TRP A 126 15.28 6.78 3.62
CA TRP A 126 14.02 6.12 3.35
C TRP A 126 12.97 7.10 2.86
N ARG A 127 12.12 6.66 1.92
CA ARG A 127 11.13 7.51 1.26
C ARG A 127 9.74 6.93 1.36
N LEU A 128 8.77 7.81 1.38
CA LEU A 128 7.39 7.49 1.05
C LEU A 128 7.20 7.74 -0.43
N GLU A 129 6.97 6.69 -1.18
CA GLU A 129 6.82 6.76 -2.63
C GLU A 129 5.39 6.50 -3.05
N TYR A 130 4.95 7.25 -4.03
CA TYR A 130 3.70 7.09 -4.74
C TYR A 130 3.96 6.71 -6.19
N ARG A 131 3.16 5.80 -6.72
CA ARG A 131 3.10 5.52 -8.16
C ARG A 131 1.70 5.08 -8.55
N ARG A 132 1.42 5.14 -9.85
CA ARG A 132 0.12 4.73 -10.40
C ARG A 132 0.28 3.87 -11.64
N ARG A 133 -0.81 3.20 -11.99
CA ARG A 133 -0.95 2.44 -13.23
C ARG A 133 -2.31 2.70 -13.83
N ARG A 134 -2.35 3.37 -14.96
CA ARG A 134 -3.59 3.58 -15.72
C ARG A 134 -4.05 2.27 -16.37
N PRO A 135 -5.36 2.13 -16.70
CA PRO A 135 -5.87 0.95 -17.39
C PRO A 135 -5.07 0.63 -18.66
N GLY A 136 -4.64 -0.62 -18.77
CA GLY A 136 -3.87 -1.09 -19.94
C GLY A 136 -2.41 -0.61 -20.03
N ALA A 137 -1.95 0.21 -19.09
CA ALA A 137 -0.57 0.72 -19.06
C ALA A 137 0.33 -0.07 -18.10
N ALA A 138 1.64 0.19 -18.14
CA ALA A 138 2.59 -0.23 -17.13
C ALA A 138 2.53 0.69 -15.89
N TRP A 139 3.15 0.26 -14.80
CA TRP A 139 3.37 1.11 -13.63
C TRP A 139 4.28 2.29 -13.99
N GLU A 140 3.85 3.51 -13.66
CA GLU A 140 4.63 4.72 -13.88
C GLU A 140 5.85 4.76 -12.93
N THR A 141 6.83 5.62 -13.25
CA THR A 141 7.96 5.90 -12.36
C THR A 141 7.46 6.44 -11.02
N PRO A 142 8.00 5.99 -9.89
CA PRO A 142 7.58 6.48 -8.58
C PRO A 142 7.91 7.96 -8.38
N VAL A 143 7.04 8.64 -7.64
CA VAL A 143 7.23 10.02 -7.18
C VAL A 143 7.43 9.97 -5.66
N PRO A 144 8.58 10.40 -5.12
CA PRO A 144 8.76 10.47 -3.68
C PRO A 144 7.91 11.60 -3.10
N LEU A 145 6.95 11.27 -2.22
CA LEU A 145 6.13 12.26 -1.53
C LEU A 145 6.81 12.79 -0.28
N ALA A 146 7.58 11.95 0.43
CA ALA A 146 8.34 12.37 1.60
C ALA A 146 9.68 11.63 1.69
N ILE A 147 10.64 12.24 2.36
CA ILE A 147 11.96 11.68 2.59
C ILE A 147 12.32 11.76 4.07
N SER A 148 13.02 10.74 4.58
CA SER A 148 13.53 10.74 5.95
C SER A 148 14.55 11.86 6.14
N PRO A 149 14.48 12.62 7.26
CA PRO A 149 15.46 13.67 7.56
C PRO A 149 16.84 13.12 7.99
N VAL A 150 16.91 11.83 8.30
CA VAL A 150 18.13 11.15 8.72
C VAL A 150 18.34 9.87 7.90
N PRO A 151 19.59 9.44 7.69
CA PRO A 151 19.83 8.13 7.09
C PRO A 151 19.26 6.98 7.93
N GLY A 152 18.90 5.89 7.30
CA GLY A 152 18.41 4.69 7.95
C GLY A 152 16.91 4.71 8.22
N TYR A 153 16.49 4.08 9.32
CA TYR A 153 15.11 3.70 9.56
C TYR A 153 14.14 4.88 9.70
N ASN A 154 13.13 4.88 8.86
CA ASN A 154 11.90 5.67 9.02
C ASN A 154 10.68 4.81 8.72
N HIS A 155 9.71 4.83 9.62
CA HIS A 155 8.54 3.96 9.48
C HIS A 155 7.36 4.68 8.84
N PHE A 156 7.47 5.49 7.85
CA PHE A 156 6.29 6.11 7.22
C PHE A 156 5.05 5.19 7.29
N MET A 157 4.31 5.21 8.40
CA MET A 157 2.99 4.55 8.47
C MET A 157 2.06 5.37 7.58
N GLN A 158 1.52 4.73 6.56
CA GLN A 158 0.74 5.42 5.56
C GLN A 158 -0.59 4.72 5.27
N SER A 159 -1.54 5.52 4.82
CA SER A 159 -2.81 5.06 4.26
C SER A 159 -3.14 5.90 3.03
N LEU A 160 -3.68 5.25 2.01
CA LEU A 160 -4.19 5.87 0.80
C LEU A 160 -5.66 5.49 0.66
N SER A 161 -6.51 6.43 0.29
CA SER A 161 -7.92 6.21 0.01
C SER A 161 -8.40 7.06 -1.16
N VAL A 162 -9.49 6.65 -1.79
CA VAL A 162 -10.24 7.44 -2.77
C VAL A 162 -11.51 7.95 -2.10
N GLY A 163 -11.69 9.24 -2.09
CA GLY A 163 -12.89 9.88 -1.55
C GLY A 163 -14.08 9.78 -2.52
N PRO A 164 -15.29 10.18 -2.06
CA PRO A 164 -16.50 10.07 -2.87
C PRO A 164 -16.51 10.98 -4.11
N THR A 165 -15.63 11.96 -4.17
CA THR A 165 -15.42 12.86 -5.33
C THR A 165 -14.33 12.37 -6.28
N GLY A 166 -13.71 11.19 -6.03
CA GLY A 166 -12.59 10.67 -6.81
C GLY A 166 -11.21 11.19 -6.37
N HIS A 167 -11.18 12.14 -5.41
CA HIS A 167 -9.89 12.65 -4.93
C HIS A 167 -9.12 11.59 -4.14
N LEU A 168 -7.82 11.60 -4.30
CA LEU A 168 -6.92 10.78 -3.48
C LEU A 168 -6.62 11.48 -2.16
N HIS A 169 -6.63 10.71 -1.09
CA HIS A 169 -6.29 11.16 0.26
C HIS A 169 -5.17 10.28 0.78
N ALA A 170 -4.02 10.88 1.08
CA ALA A 170 -2.86 10.22 1.66
C ALA A 170 -2.62 10.76 3.08
N VAL A 171 -2.52 9.85 4.04
CA VAL A 171 -2.11 10.17 5.42
C VAL A 171 -0.87 9.36 5.73
N PHE A 172 0.14 10.01 6.30
CA PHE A 172 1.35 9.33 6.72
C PHE A 172 1.98 10.02 7.93
N GLN A 173 2.87 9.31 8.60
CA GLN A 173 3.63 9.91 9.71
C GLN A 173 5.12 9.88 9.42
N PHE A 174 5.84 10.89 9.87
CA PHE A 174 7.27 10.80 10.12
C PHE A 174 7.52 10.07 11.44
N HIS A 175 8.28 8.97 11.41
CA HIS A 175 8.60 8.15 12.57
C HIS A 175 10.07 7.76 12.51
N PHE A 176 10.92 8.57 13.08
CA PHE A 176 12.37 8.41 13.02
C PHE A 176 13.03 8.76 14.37
N GLY A 177 14.28 8.39 14.50
CA GLY A 177 15.15 8.71 15.64
C GLY A 177 16.52 9.24 15.18
N PRO A 178 17.27 9.87 16.10
CA PRO A 178 18.53 10.56 15.76
C PRO A 178 19.63 9.61 15.25
N THR A 179 19.58 8.34 15.58
CA THR A 179 20.60 7.36 15.16
C THR A 179 20.24 6.61 13.89
N GLY A 180 19.02 6.76 13.38
CA GLY A 180 18.52 5.97 12.26
C GLY A 180 18.24 4.50 12.59
N HIS A 181 18.27 4.10 13.87
CA HIS A 181 17.93 2.76 14.34
C HIS A 181 16.50 2.70 14.85
N GLY A 182 15.78 1.61 14.52
CA GLY A 182 14.37 1.45 14.88
C GLY A 182 14.08 1.56 16.38
N ALA A 183 15.03 1.23 17.24
CA ALA A 183 14.87 1.26 18.71
C ALA A 183 14.70 2.67 19.29
N ASP A 184 15.26 3.71 18.67
CA ASP A 184 15.15 5.10 19.13
C ASP A 184 14.12 5.92 18.35
N CYS A 185 13.46 5.31 17.39
CA CYS A 185 12.43 5.96 16.58
C CYS A 185 11.18 6.33 17.39
N ARG A 186 10.62 7.48 17.07
CA ARG A 186 9.36 7.99 17.65
C ARG A 186 8.52 8.61 16.54
N GLY A 187 7.19 8.56 16.68
CA GLY A 187 6.28 9.37 15.88
C GLY A 187 6.56 10.85 16.11
N ARG A 188 6.79 11.60 15.04
CA ARG A 188 7.18 13.01 15.10
C ARG A 188 6.10 13.93 14.56
N ALA A 189 5.42 13.52 13.50
CA ALA A 189 4.41 14.33 12.84
C ALA A 189 3.47 13.44 12.02
N VAL A 190 2.22 13.85 11.90
CA VAL A 190 1.25 13.28 10.95
C VAL A 190 1.00 14.30 9.86
N ILE A 191 1.08 13.85 8.61
CA ILE A 191 0.91 14.65 7.41
C ILE A 191 -0.32 14.15 6.66
N TYR A 192 -1.09 15.06 6.11
CA TYR A 192 -2.16 14.78 5.17
C TYR A 192 -1.89 15.46 3.83
N LEU A 193 -2.12 14.73 2.76
CA LEU A 193 -2.09 15.25 1.40
C LEU A 193 -3.35 14.84 0.64
N ARG A 194 -3.77 15.71 -0.27
CA ARG A 194 -4.88 15.46 -1.20
C ARG A 194 -4.40 15.67 -2.64
N SER A 195 -4.89 14.82 -3.55
CA SER A 195 -4.79 15.04 -4.99
C SER A 195 -6.17 15.04 -5.62
N GLU A 196 -6.45 16.05 -6.43
CA GLU A 196 -7.71 16.21 -7.16
C GLU A 196 -7.60 15.82 -8.64
N ASP A 197 -6.40 15.48 -9.10
CA ASP A 197 -6.02 15.23 -10.48
C ASP A 197 -5.39 13.84 -10.70
N GLY A 198 -5.82 12.85 -9.90
CA GLY A 198 -5.38 11.47 -10.03
C GLY A 198 -3.89 11.26 -9.71
N GLY A 199 -3.33 12.09 -8.82
CA GLY A 199 -1.96 11.98 -8.34
C GLY A 199 -0.93 12.76 -9.15
N ASP A 200 -1.34 13.61 -10.08
CA ASP A 200 -0.43 14.49 -10.81
C ASP A 200 0.13 15.59 -9.91
N THR A 201 -0.73 16.16 -9.04
CA THR A 201 -0.32 17.13 -8.04
C THR A 201 -0.90 16.79 -6.66
N TRP A 202 -0.19 17.24 -5.62
CA TRP A 202 -0.58 17.05 -4.23
C TRP A 202 -0.64 18.38 -3.49
N THR A 203 -1.61 18.51 -2.60
CA THR A 203 -1.78 19.70 -1.73
C THR A 203 -1.99 19.26 -0.29
N TYR A 204 -1.66 20.13 0.64
CA TYR A 204 -2.13 20.04 2.02
C TYR A 204 -3.64 20.30 2.11
N ASP A 205 -4.22 20.23 3.29
CA ASP A 205 -5.65 20.46 3.54
C ASP A 205 -6.12 21.90 3.23
N ASP A 206 -5.23 22.87 3.36
CA ASP A 206 -5.47 24.28 3.01
C ASP A 206 -5.25 24.60 1.51
N GLY A 207 -4.92 23.62 0.69
CA GLY A 207 -4.69 23.77 -0.76
C GLY A 207 -3.26 24.21 -1.13
N ILE A 208 -2.37 24.43 -0.17
CA ILE A 208 -0.96 24.76 -0.45
C ILE A 208 -0.25 23.52 -1.01
N ARG A 209 0.51 23.71 -2.10
CA ARG A 209 1.33 22.66 -2.70
C ARG A 209 2.66 22.54 -1.96
N PRO A 210 3.01 21.34 -1.45
CA PRO A 210 4.35 21.10 -0.93
C PRO A 210 5.40 21.08 -2.04
N VAL A 211 6.63 21.38 -1.67
CA VAL A 211 7.80 20.94 -2.47
C VAL A 211 8.01 19.46 -2.19
N LEU A 212 8.08 18.64 -3.25
CA LEU A 212 8.31 17.21 -3.14
C LEU A 212 9.77 16.83 -3.40
N PRO A 213 10.33 15.87 -2.68
CA PRO A 213 9.77 15.19 -1.51
C PRO A 213 9.67 16.13 -0.31
N ILE A 214 8.61 15.95 0.50
CA ILE A 214 8.45 16.71 1.75
C ILE A 214 9.55 16.29 2.72
N GLU A 215 10.28 17.27 3.23
CA GLU A 215 11.22 17.12 4.33
C GLU A 215 10.51 17.43 5.65
N PHE A 216 10.96 16.80 6.74
CA PHE A 216 10.30 16.95 8.05
C PHE A 216 10.21 18.41 8.54
N GLU A 217 11.27 19.20 8.32
CA GLU A 217 11.36 20.60 8.74
C GLU A 217 10.38 21.51 8.01
N SER A 218 10.10 21.22 6.74
CA SER A 218 9.19 21.98 5.87
C SER A 218 7.76 21.47 5.88
N ALA A 219 7.49 20.34 6.55
CA ALA A 219 6.19 19.69 6.51
C ALA A 219 5.11 20.49 7.24
N GLN A 220 3.99 20.74 6.57
CA GLN A 220 2.76 21.17 7.23
C GLN A 220 2.11 19.96 7.89
N THR A 221 1.91 20.03 9.19
CA THR A 221 1.50 18.88 9.99
C THR A 221 0.09 19.03 10.51
N LEU A 222 -0.68 17.94 10.49
CA LEU A 222 -1.96 17.85 11.19
C LEU A 222 -1.74 17.86 12.72
N CYS A 223 -0.70 17.14 13.18
CA CYS A 223 -0.30 17.13 14.59
C CYS A 223 1.19 16.76 14.74
N ARG A 224 1.80 17.17 15.83
CA ARG A 224 3.16 16.85 16.27
C ARG A 224 3.16 16.26 17.67
#